data_6e989ec292cc19ee4d2d570ef93466c9
#
_entry.id   6e989ec292cc19ee4d2d570ef93466c9
#
_cell.length_a   1.000
_cell.length_b   1.000
_cell.length_c   1.000
_cell.angle_alpha   90.00
_cell.angle_beta   90.00
_cell.angle_gamma   90.00
#
_symmetry.space_group_name_H-M   'P 1'
#
loop_
_entity.id
_entity.type
_entity.pdbx_description
1 polymer ?
#
loop_
_entity_poly.entity_id
_entity_poly.type
_entity_poly.pdbx_seq_one_letter_code
_entity_poly.pdbx_strand_id
1 'polypeptide(L)'
;ARLILDRNKWPDIDMQTAVNCIDSRRKLKGKVQEWYDEPGLVFPFKLSAEQCSSSATASYKASLAERIAGKTSWSIADLTGGMGVDSWFFSGKASKVLYNEMQTPLCDAAAHNFEVLGADNISISNRTAEKGHMDKILDGFLPDIIYMDPARRGEGGRKVFLIEECTPDVLTLKDEIFGLCRHILIKLSPMADISMVGARLGQNCREVHVVSSEGE
;
A
#
# COMPACT_ATOMS: atom_id res chain seq x y z
N ALA A 1 -11.84 5.79 24.00
CA ALA A 1 -11.36 5.97 25.39
C ALA A 1 -12.25 5.26 26.41
N ARG A 2 -13.60 5.43 26.38
CA ARG A 2 -14.51 4.83 27.38
C ARG A 2 -14.55 3.29 27.31
N LEU A 3 -14.47 2.70 26.11
CA LEU A 3 -14.44 1.25 25.90
C LEU A 3 -13.18 0.58 26.45
N ILE A 4 -12.05 1.25 26.43
CA ILE A 4 -10.78 0.72 26.98
C ILE A 4 -10.84 0.63 28.51
N LEU A 5 -11.61 1.49 29.17
CA LEU A 5 -11.81 1.48 30.63
C LEU A 5 -12.70 0.32 31.10
N ASP A 6 -13.54 -0.24 30.20
CA ASP A 6 -14.43 -1.37 30.49
C ASP A 6 -13.79 -2.75 30.20
N ARG A 7 -12.46 -2.82 30.23
CA ARG A 7 -11.66 -4.02 29.89
C ARG A 7 -12.13 -5.31 30.61
N ASN A 8 -12.60 -5.18 31.82
CA ASN A 8 -13.09 -6.32 32.62
C ASN A 8 -14.47 -6.87 32.19
N LYS A 9 -15.19 -6.12 31.34
CA LYS A 9 -16.53 -6.51 30.88
C LYS A 9 -16.49 -7.47 29.68
N TRP A 10 -15.37 -7.47 28.95
CA TRP A 10 -15.19 -8.22 27.71
C TRP A 10 -13.80 -8.87 27.69
N PRO A 11 -13.56 -9.91 28.53
CA PRO A 11 -12.21 -10.48 28.73
C PRO A 11 -11.67 -11.15 27.45
N ASP A 12 -12.55 -11.61 26.57
CA ASP A 12 -12.18 -12.32 25.34
C ASP A 12 -11.97 -11.39 24.12
N ILE A 13 -12.13 -10.07 24.33
CA ILE A 13 -11.99 -9.09 23.24
C ILE A 13 -10.71 -8.28 23.44
N ASP A 14 -9.84 -8.24 22.40
CA ASP A 14 -8.79 -7.26 22.33
C ASP A 14 -9.39 -5.86 22.12
N MET A 15 -9.58 -5.16 23.24
CA MET A 15 -10.20 -3.84 23.28
C MET A 15 -9.40 -2.79 22.49
N GLN A 16 -8.08 -2.96 22.38
CA GLN A 16 -7.26 -2.01 21.62
C GLN A 16 -7.53 -2.16 20.12
N THR A 17 -7.52 -3.38 19.63
CA THR A 17 -7.88 -3.66 18.22
C THR A 17 -9.33 -3.27 17.92
N ALA A 18 -10.29 -3.54 18.82
CA ALA A 18 -11.67 -3.13 18.64
C ALA A 18 -11.81 -1.59 18.50
N VAL A 19 -11.13 -0.82 19.35
CA VAL A 19 -11.14 0.66 19.28
C VAL A 19 -10.46 1.14 17.98
N ASN A 20 -9.34 0.55 17.61
CA ASN A 20 -8.66 0.87 16.36
C ASN A 20 -9.57 0.59 15.14
N CYS A 21 -10.29 -0.52 15.12
CA CYS A 21 -11.25 -0.86 14.06
C CYS A 21 -12.37 0.19 13.96
N ILE A 22 -12.94 0.61 15.11
CA ILE A 22 -14.00 1.63 15.13
C ILE A 22 -13.50 2.97 14.59
N ASP A 23 -12.32 3.42 15.05
CA ASP A 23 -11.75 4.69 14.64
C ASP A 23 -11.30 4.67 13.17
N SER A 24 -10.71 3.56 12.71
CA SER A 24 -10.31 3.35 11.32
C SER A 24 -11.52 3.37 10.40
N ARG A 25 -12.58 2.64 10.76
CA ARG A 25 -13.83 2.59 9.98
C ARG A 25 -14.43 4.00 9.79
N ARG A 26 -14.39 4.85 10.82
CA ARG A 26 -14.85 6.24 10.70
C ARG A 26 -14.02 7.05 9.68
N LYS A 27 -12.73 6.76 9.55
CA LYS A 27 -11.84 7.41 8.58
C LYS A 27 -12.07 6.93 7.14
N LEU A 28 -12.56 5.70 6.99
CA LEU A 28 -12.84 5.11 5.68
C LEU A 28 -14.16 5.60 5.09
N LYS A 29 -15.06 6.14 5.90
CA LYS A 29 -16.36 6.66 5.43
C LYS A 29 -16.15 7.75 4.36
N GLY A 30 -16.65 7.49 3.14
CA GLY A 30 -16.49 8.37 1.99
C GLY A 30 -15.09 8.35 1.35
N LYS A 31 -14.08 7.81 2.03
CA LYS A 31 -12.72 7.65 1.51
C LYS A 31 -12.55 6.32 0.78
N VAL A 32 -12.94 5.21 1.41
CA VAL A 32 -12.99 3.85 0.85
C VAL A 32 -14.33 3.25 1.27
N GLN A 33 -15.38 3.64 0.56
CA GLN A 33 -16.75 3.34 0.97
C GLN A 33 -17.02 1.83 0.97
N GLU A 34 -16.46 1.10 0.01
CA GLU A 34 -16.57 -0.35 -0.11
C GLU A 34 -16.07 -1.06 1.16
N TRP A 35 -14.99 -0.56 1.73
CA TRP A 35 -14.41 -1.09 2.97
C TRP A 35 -15.17 -0.62 4.22
N TYR A 36 -15.72 0.60 4.16
CA TYR A 36 -16.58 1.11 5.24
C TYR A 36 -17.85 0.26 5.40
N ASP A 37 -18.46 -0.14 4.29
CA ASP A 37 -19.72 -0.87 4.25
C ASP A 37 -19.56 -2.36 4.59
N GLU A 38 -18.34 -2.92 4.54
CA GLU A 38 -18.07 -4.32 4.87
C GLU A 38 -17.76 -4.49 6.38
N PRO A 39 -18.67 -5.04 7.18
CA PRO A 39 -18.51 -5.12 8.64
C PRO A 39 -17.43 -6.10 9.10
N GLY A 40 -17.09 -7.09 8.26
CA GLY A 40 -16.12 -8.14 8.58
C GLY A 40 -14.66 -7.69 8.58
N LEU A 41 -14.34 -6.49 8.08
CA LEU A 41 -12.95 -6.04 7.97
C LEU A 41 -12.32 -5.64 9.29
N VAL A 42 -11.04 -5.95 9.44
CA VAL A 42 -10.21 -5.68 10.62
C VAL A 42 -9.14 -4.64 10.31
N PHE A 43 -8.96 -3.69 11.22
CA PHE A 43 -8.01 -2.58 11.07
C PHE A 43 -7.16 -2.42 12.34
N PRO A 44 -5.93 -2.96 12.37
CA PRO A 44 -5.10 -2.96 13.59
C PRO A 44 -4.61 -1.57 13.99
N PHE A 45 -4.43 -0.66 13.02
CA PHE A 45 -3.89 0.66 13.26
C PHE A 45 -4.73 1.77 12.61
N LYS A 46 -5.16 2.73 13.43
CA LYS A 46 -5.90 3.92 12.96
C LYS A 46 -5.09 4.74 11.95
N LEU A 47 -3.77 4.88 12.13
CA LEU A 47 -2.90 5.65 11.25
C LEU A 47 -2.92 5.10 9.83
N SER A 48 -2.97 3.77 9.66
CA SER A 48 -3.02 3.14 8.34
C SER A 48 -4.28 3.52 7.57
N ALA A 49 -5.43 3.66 8.24
CA ALA A 49 -6.67 4.14 7.62
C ALA A 49 -6.62 5.63 7.24
N GLU A 50 -5.91 6.44 8.03
CA GLU A 50 -5.71 7.86 7.71
C GLU A 50 -4.82 8.03 6.47
N GLN A 51 -3.80 7.18 6.31
CA GLN A 51 -2.78 7.27 5.26
C GLN A 51 -3.08 6.48 3.99
N CYS A 52 -4.03 5.53 4.03
CA CYS A 52 -4.36 4.74 2.84
C CYS A 52 -4.91 5.62 1.72
N SER A 53 -4.84 5.12 0.50
CA SER A 53 -5.45 5.74 -0.67
C SER A 53 -6.98 5.80 -0.55
N SER A 54 -7.60 6.82 -1.16
CA SER A 54 -9.05 6.81 -1.40
C SER A 54 -9.40 5.82 -2.53
N SER A 55 -10.68 5.42 -2.61
CA SER A 55 -11.17 4.60 -3.74
C SER A 55 -10.85 5.24 -5.08
N ALA A 56 -10.98 6.55 -5.20
CA ALA A 56 -10.69 7.28 -6.44
C ALA A 56 -9.22 7.17 -6.84
N THR A 57 -8.28 7.43 -5.90
CA THR A 57 -6.84 7.38 -6.20
C THR A 57 -6.34 5.95 -6.37
N ALA A 58 -6.88 4.97 -5.65
CA ALA A 58 -6.55 3.55 -5.82
C ALA A 58 -7.05 3.02 -7.17
N SER A 59 -8.28 3.35 -7.57
CA SER A 59 -8.85 3.00 -8.88
C SER A 59 -8.06 3.62 -10.04
N TYR A 60 -7.63 4.89 -9.88
CA TYR A 60 -6.77 5.54 -10.86
C TYR A 60 -5.45 4.79 -11.04
N LYS A 61 -4.77 4.44 -9.94
CA LYS A 61 -3.51 3.67 -9.97
C LYS A 61 -3.69 2.29 -10.60
N ALA A 62 -4.79 1.60 -10.30
CA ALA A 62 -5.09 0.31 -10.90
C ALA A 62 -5.30 0.43 -12.42
N SER A 63 -6.00 1.47 -12.89
CA SER A 63 -6.18 1.74 -14.31
C SER A 63 -4.89 2.15 -15.01
N LEU A 64 -4.03 2.90 -14.33
CA LEU A 64 -2.71 3.26 -14.81
C LEU A 64 -1.80 2.03 -14.94
N ALA A 65 -1.80 1.15 -13.94
CA ALA A 65 -1.05 -0.10 -13.96
C ALA A 65 -1.50 -1.02 -15.12
N GLU A 66 -2.81 -1.16 -15.33
CA GLU A 66 -3.38 -1.91 -16.46
C GLU A 66 -2.89 -1.35 -17.82
N ARG A 67 -2.89 -0.02 -17.98
CA ARG A 67 -2.38 0.65 -19.18
C ARG A 67 -0.87 0.40 -19.38
N ILE A 68 -0.07 0.46 -18.30
CA ILE A 68 1.39 0.21 -18.34
C ILE A 68 1.66 -1.25 -18.71
N ALA A 69 0.92 -2.19 -18.16
CA ALA A 69 1.06 -3.62 -18.46
C ALA A 69 0.81 -3.93 -19.93
N GLY A 70 -0.15 -3.23 -20.57
CA GLY A 70 -0.42 -3.31 -22.01
C GLY A 70 -0.88 -4.69 -22.51
N LYS A 71 -1.35 -5.56 -21.62
CA LYS A 71 -1.82 -6.92 -21.91
C LYS A 71 -2.97 -7.30 -20.99
N THR A 72 -3.78 -8.28 -21.40
CA THR A 72 -4.98 -8.72 -20.67
C THR A 72 -4.68 -9.53 -19.40
N SER A 73 -3.61 -10.29 -19.40
CA SER A 73 -3.19 -11.07 -18.23
C SER A 73 -1.85 -10.52 -17.76
N TRP A 74 -1.88 -9.82 -16.63
CA TRP A 74 -0.72 -9.18 -16.04
C TRP A 74 -0.69 -9.36 -14.53
N SER A 75 0.47 -9.12 -13.95
CA SER A 75 0.75 -9.31 -12.54
C SER A 75 1.44 -8.08 -11.94
N ILE A 76 1.17 -7.81 -10.66
CA ILE A 76 1.76 -6.70 -9.93
C ILE A 76 2.22 -7.15 -8.54
N ALA A 77 3.37 -6.65 -8.11
CA ALA A 77 3.83 -6.79 -6.75
C ALA A 77 3.79 -5.42 -6.05
N ASP A 78 3.00 -5.31 -5.00
CA ASP A 78 2.97 -4.16 -4.09
C ASP A 78 3.95 -4.44 -2.95
N LEU A 79 5.08 -3.71 -2.93
CA LEU A 79 6.13 -3.89 -1.92
C LEU A 79 5.86 -3.16 -0.61
N THR A 80 4.81 -2.36 -0.54
CA THR A 80 4.46 -1.46 0.58
C THR A 80 2.97 -1.51 0.89
N GLY A 81 2.45 -2.72 1.02
CA GLY A 81 1.02 -3.01 1.03
C GLY A 81 0.17 -2.23 2.05
N GLY A 82 0.75 -1.92 3.23
CA GLY A 82 0.06 -1.16 4.26
C GLY A 82 -1.27 -1.79 4.65
N MET A 83 -2.36 -1.03 4.58
CA MET A 83 -3.70 -1.55 4.88
C MET A 83 -4.27 -2.45 3.76
N GLY A 84 -3.67 -2.46 2.56
CA GLY A 84 -4.06 -3.33 1.45
C GLY A 84 -5.04 -2.71 0.45
N VAL A 85 -5.42 -1.44 0.61
CA VAL A 85 -6.41 -0.79 -0.29
C VAL A 85 -5.93 -0.82 -1.75
N ASP A 86 -4.69 -0.39 -2.01
CA ASP A 86 -4.15 -0.38 -3.38
C ASP A 86 -4.07 -1.77 -3.97
N SER A 87 -3.57 -2.74 -3.21
CA SER A 87 -3.49 -4.15 -3.63
C SER A 87 -4.87 -4.72 -3.96
N TRP A 88 -5.90 -4.37 -3.18
CA TRP A 88 -7.28 -4.79 -3.47
C TRP A 88 -7.81 -4.18 -4.77
N PHE A 89 -7.57 -2.89 -5.04
CA PHE A 89 -7.94 -2.28 -6.31
C PHE A 89 -7.16 -2.87 -7.49
N PHE A 90 -5.88 -3.20 -7.31
CA PHE A 90 -5.10 -3.93 -8.32
C PHE A 90 -5.70 -5.31 -8.61
N SER A 91 -6.18 -6.03 -7.60
CA SER A 91 -6.75 -7.37 -7.75
C SER A 91 -7.98 -7.41 -8.65
N GLY A 92 -8.74 -6.32 -8.71
CA GLY A 92 -9.88 -6.19 -9.62
C GLY A 92 -9.52 -6.06 -11.10
N LYS A 93 -8.23 -5.88 -11.44
CA LYS A 93 -7.74 -5.68 -12.80
C LYS A 93 -6.59 -6.62 -13.20
N ALA A 94 -5.71 -6.94 -12.28
CA ALA A 94 -4.59 -7.83 -12.49
C ALA A 94 -5.02 -9.30 -12.37
N SER A 95 -4.33 -10.20 -13.08
CA SER A 95 -4.54 -11.64 -12.94
C SER A 95 -4.00 -12.17 -11.63
N LYS A 96 -2.91 -11.57 -11.14
CA LYS A 96 -2.25 -11.93 -9.88
C LYS A 96 -1.68 -10.69 -9.22
N VAL A 97 -1.81 -10.62 -7.90
CA VAL A 97 -1.21 -9.57 -7.06
C VAL A 97 -0.36 -10.24 -6.00
N LEU A 98 0.83 -9.73 -5.76
CA LEU A 98 1.61 -9.99 -4.55
C LEU A 98 1.50 -8.76 -3.66
N TYR A 99 0.96 -8.92 -2.47
CA TYR A 99 0.97 -7.93 -1.40
C TYR A 99 2.14 -8.22 -0.47
N ASN A 100 3.01 -7.25 -0.22
CA ASN A 100 4.07 -7.35 0.77
C ASN A 100 3.99 -6.20 1.78
N GLU A 101 4.11 -6.54 3.05
CA GLU A 101 4.12 -5.57 4.16
C GLU A 101 5.07 -6.06 5.26
N MET A 102 5.85 -5.14 5.82
CA MET A 102 6.83 -5.46 6.86
C MET A 102 6.20 -5.68 8.23
N GLN A 103 5.08 -5.05 8.53
CA GLN A 103 4.39 -5.11 9.81
C GLN A 103 3.45 -6.31 9.85
N THR A 104 3.78 -7.34 10.63
CA THR A 104 2.98 -8.56 10.75
C THR A 104 1.50 -8.31 11.09
N PRO A 105 1.13 -7.39 12.01
CA PRO A 105 -0.29 -7.14 12.28
C PRO A 105 -1.07 -6.59 11.08
N LEU A 106 -0.43 -5.84 10.18
CA LEU A 106 -1.05 -5.39 8.92
C LEU A 106 -1.18 -6.55 7.92
N CYS A 107 -0.16 -7.41 7.82
CA CYS A 107 -0.23 -8.62 7.00
C CYS A 107 -1.38 -9.54 7.41
N ASP A 108 -1.51 -9.82 8.72
CA ASP A 108 -2.56 -10.69 9.25
C ASP A 108 -3.95 -10.11 8.98
N ALA A 109 -4.10 -8.79 9.20
CA ALA A 109 -5.34 -8.10 8.90
C ALA A 109 -5.65 -8.08 7.40
N ALA A 110 -4.65 -7.85 6.55
CA ALA A 110 -4.80 -7.84 5.10
C ALA A 110 -5.22 -9.23 4.57
N ALA A 111 -4.60 -10.31 5.09
CA ALA A 111 -4.97 -11.68 4.73
C ALA A 111 -6.46 -11.95 4.99
N HIS A 112 -6.92 -11.64 6.22
CA HIS A 112 -8.32 -11.76 6.60
C HIS A 112 -9.23 -10.88 5.72
N ASN A 113 -8.83 -9.62 5.51
CA ASN A 113 -9.64 -8.67 4.77
C ASN A 113 -9.79 -9.06 3.29
N PHE A 114 -8.73 -9.57 2.66
CA PHE A 114 -8.80 -10.04 1.27
C PHE A 114 -9.70 -11.26 1.12
N GLU A 115 -9.69 -12.18 2.10
CA GLU A 115 -10.63 -13.31 2.15
C GLU A 115 -12.08 -12.81 2.24
N VAL A 116 -12.37 -11.90 3.18
CA VAL A 116 -13.71 -11.30 3.35
C VAL A 116 -14.17 -10.57 2.09
N LEU A 117 -13.26 -9.90 1.39
CA LEU A 117 -13.54 -9.15 0.16
C LEU A 117 -13.54 -10.02 -1.10
N GLY A 118 -13.29 -11.34 -0.99
CA GLY A 118 -13.25 -12.26 -2.12
C GLY A 118 -12.13 -11.99 -3.12
N ALA A 119 -10.99 -11.48 -2.66
CA ALA A 119 -9.82 -11.17 -3.49
C ALA A 119 -8.84 -12.35 -3.55
N ASP A 120 -9.27 -13.47 -4.15
CA ASP A 120 -8.57 -14.76 -4.16
C ASP A 120 -7.26 -14.76 -4.98
N ASN A 121 -7.00 -13.73 -5.78
CA ASN A 121 -5.82 -13.59 -6.63
C ASN A 121 -4.69 -12.79 -5.98
N ILE A 122 -4.78 -12.49 -4.66
CA ILE A 122 -3.73 -11.83 -3.88
C ILE A 122 -2.97 -12.85 -3.07
N SER A 123 -1.66 -12.95 -3.29
CA SER A 123 -0.73 -13.65 -2.42
C SER A 123 -0.06 -12.68 -1.45
N ILE A 124 0.32 -13.17 -0.26
CA ILE A 124 0.86 -12.33 0.82
C ILE A 124 2.30 -12.69 1.12
N SER A 125 3.12 -11.67 1.29
CA SER A 125 4.49 -11.73 1.80
C SER A 125 4.61 -10.80 3.00
N ASN A 126 5.26 -11.26 4.08
CA ASN A 126 5.53 -10.43 5.26
C ASN A 126 7.04 -10.23 5.41
N ARG A 127 7.58 -9.25 4.69
CA ARG A 127 9.02 -9.00 4.66
C ARG A 127 9.33 -7.51 4.52
N THR A 128 10.50 -7.10 5.02
CA THR A 128 11.01 -5.75 4.80
C THR A 128 11.53 -5.62 3.36
N ALA A 129 11.05 -4.61 2.64
CA ALA A 129 11.51 -4.28 1.30
C ALA A 129 12.84 -3.52 1.38
N GLU A 130 13.95 -4.25 1.29
CA GLU A 130 15.31 -3.73 1.31
C GLU A 130 16.19 -4.45 0.30
N LYS A 131 17.33 -3.83 -0.04
CA LYS A 131 18.26 -4.34 -1.05
C LYS A 131 18.75 -5.74 -0.69
N GLY A 132 18.76 -6.64 -1.69
CA GLY A 132 19.15 -8.04 -1.53
C GLY A 132 18.04 -8.94 -0.98
N HIS A 133 16.82 -8.44 -0.80
CA HIS A 133 15.70 -9.22 -0.30
C HIS A 133 14.56 -9.41 -1.32
N MET A 134 14.67 -8.85 -2.53
CA MET A 134 13.59 -8.92 -3.53
C MET A 134 13.25 -10.36 -3.91
N ASP A 135 14.24 -11.22 -4.10
CA ASP A 135 14.00 -12.65 -4.41
C ASP A 135 13.18 -13.36 -3.33
N LYS A 136 13.44 -13.00 -2.05
CA LYS A 136 12.71 -13.59 -0.92
C LYS A 136 11.28 -13.06 -0.79
N ILE A 137 11.06 -11.78 -1.18
CA ILE A 137 9.75 -11.16 -1.19
C ILE A 137 8.91 -11.75 -2.31
N LEU A 138 9.49 -11.83 -3.50
CA LEU A 138 8.79 -12.31 -4.68
C LEU A 138 8.57 -13.83 -4.64
N ASP A 139 9.48 -14.62 -4.06
CA ASP A 139 9.39 -16.09 -3.89
C ASP A 139 8.91 -16.81 -5.17
N GLY A 140 9.53 -16.48 -6.30
CA GLY A 140 9.15 -16.99 -7.62
C GLY A 140 7.97 -16.28 -8.29
N PHE A 141 7.38 -15.29 -7.66
CA PHE A 141 6.39 -14.42 -8.30
C PHE A 141 7.07 -13.54 -9.36
N LEU A 142 6.56 -13.54 -10.58
CA LEU A 142 7.10 -12.79 -11.71
C LEU A 142 6.18 -11.59 -12.02
N PRO A 143 6.44 -10.40 -11.45
CA PRO A 143 5.60 -9.24 -11.68
C PRO A 143 5.89 -8.59 -13.05
N ASP A 144 4.83 -8.11 -13.71
CA ASP A 144 4.96 -7.18 -14.83
C ASP A 144 5.23 -5.76 -14.35
N ILE A 145 4.72 -5.44 -13.15
CA ILE A 145 4.85 -4.14 -12.51
C ILE A 145 5.20 -4.34 -11.04
N ILE A 146 6.14 -3.56 -10.54
CA ILE A 146 6.35 -3.39 -9.10
C ILE A 146 5.81 -2.03 -8.69
N TYR A 147 4.93 -2.03 -7.68
CA TYR A 147 4.35 -0.84 -7.07
C TYR A 147 4.99 -0.56 -5.70
N MET A 148 5.20 0.71 -5.41
CA MET A 148 5.66 1.19 -4.11
C MET A 148 4.96 2.49 -3.71
N ASP A 149 4.51 2.58 -2.46
CA ASP A 149 4.09 3.81 -1.76
C ASP A 149 4.98 4.01 -0.53
N PRO A 150 6.24 4.43 -0.73
CA PRO A 150 7.20 4.48 0.36
C PRO A 150 6.82 5.53 1.40
N ALA A 151 6.83 5.11 2.67
CA ALA A 151 6.56 6.00 3.80
C ALA A 151 7.71 6.99 4.00
N ARG A 152 7.38 8.22 4.38
CA ARG A 152 8.39 9.23 4.74
C ARG A 152 9.05 8.88 6.08
N ARG A 153 10.37 8.89 6.13
CA ARG A 153 11.13 8.85 7.39
C ARG A 153 11.11 10.24 8.01
N GLY A 154 10.24 10.47 8.98
CA GLY A 154 10.16 11.72 9.69
C GLY A 154 10.67 11.56 11.12
N GLU A 155 11.98 11.67 11.37
CA GLU A 155 12.44 12.00 12.71
C GLU A 155 12.34 13.50 12.93
N GLY A 156 11.65 13.92 13.99
CA GLY A 156 11.68 15.28 14.50
C GLY A 156 10.85 16.33 13.75
N GLY A 157 9.76 15.96 13.05
CA GLY A 157 8.80 16.95 12.52
C GLY A 157 9.30 17.77 11.32
N ARG A 158 10.45 17.43 10.74
CA ARG A 158 10.91 18.05 9.48
C ARG A 158 10.05 17.57 8.33
N LYS A 159 9.58 18.50 7.51
CA LYS A 159 8.93 18.20 6.23
C LYS A 159 10.01 17.77 5.24
N VAL A 160 10.26 16.48 5.16
CA VAL A 160 11.24 15.93 4.24
C VAL A 160 10.53 15.61 2.94
N PHE A 161 11.12 16.04 1.81
CA PHE A 161 10.55 15.88 0.47
C PHE A 161 11.47 15.11 -0.48
N LEU A 162 12.51 14.48 0.05
CA LEU A 162 13.49 13.78 -0.75
C LEU A 162 13.10 12.31 -0.90
N ILE A 163 13.16 11.79 -2.13
CA ILE A 163 12.84 10.39 -2.45
C ILE A 163 13.77 9.41 -1.74
N GLU A 164 15.01 9.80 -1.50
CA GLU A 164 16.03 9.02 -0.76
C GLU A 164 15.77 8.93 0.75
N GLU A 165 14.91 9.77 1.30
CA GLU A 165 14.53 9.75 2.71
C GLU A 165 13.22 8.99 2.97
N CYS A 166 12.73 8.30 1.97
CA CYS A 166 11.58 7.40 2.09
C CYS A 166 12.01 6.00 2.54
N THR A 167 11.05 5.25 3.06
CA THR A 167 11.19 3.82 3.36
C THR A 167 10.08 3.05 2.66
N PRO A 168 10.42 2.07 1.79
CA PRO A 168 11.78 1.73 1.32
C PRO A 168 12.43 2.84 0.50
N ASP A 169 13.77 2.88 0.47
CA ASP A 169 14.54 3.80 -0.36
C ASP A 169 14.50 3.33 -1.83
N VAL A 170 13.70 4.04 -2.61
CA VAL A 170 13.47 3.72 -4.03
C VAL A 170 14.75 3.76 -4.85
N LEU A 171 15.65 4.73 -4.58
CA LEU A 171 16.88 4.89 -5.36
C LEU A 171 17.86 3.74 -5.11
N THR A 172 17.89 3.23 -3.88
CA THR A 172 18.70 2.06 -3.53
C THR A 172 18.17 0.78 -4.15
N LEU A 173 16.83 0.65 -4.27
CA LEU A 173 16.16 -0.57 -4.76
C LEU A 173 16.01 -0.61 -6.28
N LYS A 174 15.96 0.53 -6.96
CA LYS A 174 15.56 0.61 -8.37
C LYS A 174 16.35 -0.30 -9.31
N ASP A 175 17.65 -0.42 -9.13
CA ASP A 175 18.50 -1.20 -10.04
C ASP A 175 18.26 -2.71 -9.85
N GLU A 176 18.06 -3.18 -8.61
CA GLU A 176 17.66 -4.55 -8.31
C GLU A 176 16.27 -4.85 -8.89
N ILE A 177 15.32 -3.95 -8.69
CA ILE A 177 13.95 -4.08 -9.21
C ILE A 177 13.94 -4.12 -10.74
N PHE A 178 14.72 -3.27 -11.43
CA PHE A 178 14.82 -3.32 -12.89
C PHE A 178 15.48 -4.58 -13.44
N GLY A 179 16.25 -5.30 -12.62
CA GLY A 179 16.73 -6.65 -12.94
C GLY A 179 15.62 -7.72 -12.93
N LEU A 180 14.51 -7.46 -12.24
CA LEU A 180 13.42 -8.41 -12.02
C LEU A 180 12.14 -8.03 -12.77
N CYS A 181 11.89 -6.74 -12.96
CA CYS A 181 10.65 -6.20 -13.51
C CYS A 181 10.94 -4.99 -14.41
N ARG A 182 10.19 -4.90 -15.51
CA ARG A 182 10.37 -3.83 -16.50
C ARG A 182 9.79 -2.47 -16.07
N HIS A 183 8.74 -2.50 -15.26
CA HIS A 183 7.98 -1.31 -14.90
C HIS A 183 7.89 -1.13 -13.39
N ILE A 184 8.17 0.08 -12.93
CA ILE A 184 8.00 0.49 -11.54
C ILE A 184 6.96 1.61 -11.50
N LEU A 185 5.95 1.46 -10.67
CA LEU A 185 4.97 2.48 -10.35
C LEU A 185 5.21 2.96 -8.92
N ILE A 186 5.49 4.24 -8.74
CA ILE A 186 5.80 4.80 -7.43
C ILE A 186 4.77 5.88 -7.10
N LYS A 187 4.09 5.74 -5.97
CA LYS A 187 3.30 6.82 -5.39
C LYS A 187 4.20 7.63 -4.46
N LEU A 188 4.19 8.93 -4.62
CA LEU A 188 4.87 9.85 -3.73
C LEU A 188 3.86 10.81 -3.10
N SER A 189 4.24 11.37 -1.96
CA SER A 189 3.46 12.42 -1.31
C SER A 189 3.29 13.63 -2.25
N PRO A 190 2.12 14.33 -2.23
CA PRO A 190 1.91 15.56 -3.00
C PRO A 190 2.90 16.68 -2.66
N MET A 191 3.66 16.52 -1.57
CA MET A 191 4.72 17.46 -1.18
C MET A 191 6.08 17.15 -1.81
N ALA A 192 6.20 16.09 -2.64
CA ALA A 192 7.44 15.76 -3.33
C ALA A 192 7.73 16.81 -4.43
N ASP A 193 8.99 17.25 -4.51
CA ASP A 193 9.44 18.09 -5.61
C ASP A 193 9.62 17.26 -6.88
N ILE A 194 8.70 17.45 -7.83
CA ILE A 194 8.66 16.70 -9.09
C ILE A 194 9.97 16.87 -9.88
N SER A 195 10.55 18.05 -9.87
CA SER A 195 11.79 18.33 -10.61
C SER A 195 12.97 17.57 -9.99
N MET A 196 13.04 17.55 -8.66
CA MET A 196 14.07 16.79 -7.95
C MET A 196 13.89 15.29 -8.14
N VAL A 197 12.67 14.78 -8.01
CA VAL A 197 12.36 13.36 -8.25
C VAL A 197 12.76 12.95 -9.67
N GLY A 198 12.37 13.75 -10.69
CA GLY A 198 12.75 13.52 -12.07
C GLY A 198 14.27 13.51 -12.28
N ALA A 199 15.00 14.46 -11.68
CA ALA A 199 16.45 14.51 -11.74
C ALA A 199 17.13 13.28 -11.09
N ARG A 200 16.60 12.80 -9.95
CA ARG A 200 17.11 11.61 -9.23
C ARG A 200 16.84 10.30 -9.96
N LEU A 201 15.66 10.15 -10.55
CA LEU A 201 15.29 8.96 -11.33
C LEU A 201 15.90 8.98 -12.74
N GLY A 202 16.22 10.16 -13.27
CA GLY A 202 16.86 10.35 -14.55
C GLY A 202 16.06 9.72 -15.70
N GLN A 203 16.75 9.02 -16.60
CA GLN A 203 16.13 8.39 -17.79
C GLN A 203 15.13 7.28 -17.44
N ASN A 204 15.09 6.80 -16.21
CA ASN A 204 14.13 5.78 -15.75
C ASN A 204 12.74 6.38 -15.49
N CYS A 205 12.64 7.70 -15.27
CA CYS A 205 11.37 8.40 -15.13
C CYS A 205 10.75 8.61 -16.52
N ARG A 206 9.67 7.88 -16.82
CA ARG A 206 8.97 7.95 -18.11
C ARG A 206 7.77 8.87 -18.08
N GLU A 207 7.01 8.81 -17.01
CA GLU A 207 5.78 9.58 -16.82
C GLU A 207 5.69 10.07 -15.39
N VAL A 208 5.10 11.24 -15.20
CA VAL A 208 4.72 11.80 -13.91
C VAL A 208 3.26 12.17 -13.95
N HIS A 209 2.49 11.65 -13.01
CA HIS A 209 1.07 11.91 -12.86
C HIS A 209 0.83 12.71 -11.59
N VAL A 210 0.22 13.87 -11.74
CA VAL A 210 -0.28 14.66 -10.61
C VAL A 210 -1.77 14.42 -10.51
N VAL A 211 -2.15 13.75 -9.42
CA VAL A 211 -3.55 13.35 -9.20
C VAL A 211 -4.09 14.16 -8.03
N SER A 212 -5.21 14.84 -8.26
CA SER A 212 -5.96 15.55 -7.21
C SER A 212 -7.37 14.97 -7.17
N SER A 213 -7.82 14.60 -6.00
CA SER A 213 -9.20 14.21 -5.74
C SER A 213 -9.77 15.01 -4.59
N GLU A 214 -11.10 15.10 -4.48
CA GLU A 214 -11.75 15.78 -3.36
C GLU A 214 -11.33 15.15 -2.03
N GLY A 215 -10.54 15.88 -1.23
CA GLY A 215 -10.04 15.45 0.07
C GLY A 215 -8.62 14.86 0.07
N GLU A 216 -7.93 14.82 -1.06
CA GLU A 216 -6.51 14.41 -1.19
C GLU A 216 -5.72 15.35 -2.10
#